data_d6d24af949a022f3e9c4301dcb6be5be
#
_entry.id   d6d24af949a022f3e9c4301dcb6be5be
#
_cell.length_a   1.000
_cell.length_b   1.000
_cell.length_c   1.000
_cell.angle_alpha   90.00
_cell.angle_beta   90.00
_cell.angle_gamma   90.00
#
_symmetry.space_group_name_H-M   'P 1'
#
loop_
_entity.id
_entity.type
_entity.pdbx_description
1 polymer ?
#
loop_
_entity_poly.entity_id
_entity_poly.type
_entity_poly.pdbx_seq_one_letter_code
_entity_poly.pdbx_strand_id
1 'polypeptide(L)'
;MYKGKFRGGNLMNYIGIDLGGTKILGALFDESGKILHKSKKKTKTKEGIKAVETQLFSVIDELLKANKKEEIKAIGIGVPGLVDTKTGVVKFAPNITMNNYPIGELIKNKYKLDVFVGNDVNVGVLGEWKYSLGGQTGNLIGIFVGTGIGGGIILNNKLFEGTTGVAGEIGHMTIDSSGAICGCGSRGCLEAVASKTGIQAEIEARIKRGDSTLIKESLLKEGILKSGPLKEAYEKGDLVVIES
;
A
#
# COMPACT_ATOMS: atom_id res chain seq x y z
N MET A 1 27.75 -3.10 13.11
CA MET A 1 27.25 -3.79 14.32
C MET A 1 27.24 -2.76 15.46
N TYR A 2 26.15 -1.99 15.60
CA TYR A 2 26.03 -0.99 16.68
C TYR A 2 25.29 -1.64 17.85
N LYS A 3 26.03 -2.11 18.84
CA LYS A 3 25.51 -2.48 20.16
C LYS A 3 25.45 -1.22 21.02
N GLY A 4 24.44 -0.39 20.87
CA GLY A 4 24.11 0.64 21.85
C GLY A 4 23.41 -0.03 23.04
N LYS A 5 24.05 -0.05 24.21
CA LYS A 5 23.41 -0.38 25.49
C LYS A 5 22.38 0.72 25.79
N PHE A 6 21.10 0.44 25.56
CA PHE A 6 20.01 1.28 26.09
C PHE A 6 19.95 1.06 27.61
N ARG A 7 20.20 2.13 28.35
CA ARG A 7 19.93 2.23 29.81
C ARG A 7 18.40 2.34 29.95
N GLY A 8 17.86 1.66 30.94
CA GLY A 8 16.46 1.51 31.31
C GLY A 8 15.58 2.74 31.16
N GLY A 9 15.06 2.95 29.97
CA GLY A 9 13.89 3.78 29.68
C GLY A 9 12.69 2.85 29.52
N ASN A 10 11.48 3.34 29.73
CA ASN A 10 10.26 2.60 29.43
C ASN A 10 10.34 2.14 27.97
N LEU A 11 10.20 0.83 27.74
CA LEU A 11 10.14 0.25 26.41
C LEU A 11 8.91 0.84 25.70
N MET A 12 9.13 1.44 24.54
CA MET A 12 8.05 2.04 23.74
C MET A 12 7.69 1.13 22.58
N ASN A 13 6.41 0.98 22.35
CA ASN A 13 5.89 0.24 21.22
C ASN A 13 5.20 1.18 20.22
N TYR A 14 5.02 0.71 19.00
CA TYR A 14 4.39 1.44 17.91
C TYR A 14 3.34 0.57 17.24
N ILE A 15 2.29 1.19 16.73
CA ILE A 15 1.30 0.52 15.89
C ILE A 15 1.47 1.00 14.46
N GLY A 16 1.63 0.06 13.52
CA GLY A 16 1.62 0.32 12.09
C GLY A 16 0.38 -0.29 11.45
N ILE A 17 -0.27 0.44 10.56
CA ILE A 17 -1.49 0.01 9.86
C ILE A 17 -1.35 0.24 8.36
N ASP A 18 -1.65 -0.80 7.59
CA ASP A 18 -1.91 -0.76 6.15
C ASP A 18 -3.43 -0.84 5.94
N LEU A 19 -4.03 0.29 5.56
CA LEU A 19 -5.45 0.41 5.29
C LEU A 19 -5.74 0.25 3.80
N GLY A 20 -5.78 -0.98 3.32
CA GLY A 20 -6.10 -1.26 1.92
C GLY A 20 -7.59 -1.37 1.62
N GLY A 21 -7.96 -1.29 0.34
CA GLY A 21 -9.36 -1.38 -0.11
C GLY A 21 -10.05 -2.72 0.19
N THR A 22 -9.30 -3.79 0.37
CA THR A 22 -9.84 -5.15 0.62
C THR A 22 -9.62 -5.62 2.05
N LYS A 23 -8.47 -5.28 2.62
CA LYS A 23 -8.04 -5.71 3.96
C LYS A 23 -7.40 -4.54 4.70
N ILE A 24 -7.53 -4.55 6.01
CA ILE A 24 -6.76 -3.74 6.96
C ILE A 24 -5.79 -4.69 7.65
N LEU A 25 -4.51 -4.39 7.57
CA LEU A 25 -3.46 -5.12 8.27
C LEU A 25 -2.83 -4.19 9.30
N GLY A 26 -2.84 -4.59 10.55
CA GLY A 26 -2.16 -3.88 11.63
C GLY A 26 -1.07 -4.74 12.26
N ALA A 27 -0.02 -4.09 12.76
CA ALA A 27 1.01 -4.74 13.53
C ALA A 27 1.48 -3.87 14.69
N LEU A 28 1.80 -4.53 15.80
CA LEU A 28 2.46 -3.95 16.97
C LEU A 28 3.96 -4.21 16.84
N PHE A 29 4.76 -3.16 17.00
CA PHE A 29 6.21 -3.21 16.90
C PHE A 29 6.85 -2.71 18.19
N ASP A 30 8.01 -3.28 18.53
CA ASP A 30 8.92 -2.69 19.49
C ASP A 30 9.83 -1.63 18.83
N GLU A 31 10.64 -0.94 19.63
CA GLU A 31 11.58 0.09 19.16
C GLU A 31 12.61 -0.43 18.14
N SER A 32 12.88 -1.73 18.12
CA SER A 32 13.78 -2.34 17.14
C SER A 32 13.14 -2.60 15.79
N GLY A 33 11.82 -2.39 15.67
CA GLY A 33 11.02 -2.74 14.49
C GLY A 33 10.60 -4.20 14.45
N LYS A 34 10.80 -4.97 15.52
CA LYS A 34 10.34 -6.36 15.60
C LYS A 34 8.83 -6.39 15.79
N ILE A 35 8.17 -7.21 15.00
CA ILE A 35 6.72 -7.42 15.10
C ILE A 35 6.43 -8.28 16.34
N LEU A 36 5.61 -7.73 17.24
CA LEU A 36 5.16 -8.38 18.47
C LEU A 36 3.80 -9.05 18.29
N HIS A 37 2.90 -8.42 17.51
CA HIS A 37 1.57 -8.94 17.24
C HIS A 37 1.06 -8.44 15.89
N LYS A 38 0.13 -9.19 15.25
CA LYS A 38 -0.54 -8.80 14.01
C LYS A 38 -2.04 -8.97 14.15
N SER A 39 -2.79 -8.04 13.56
CA SER A 39 -4.25 -8.12 13.40
C SER A 39 -4.61 -7.87 11.95
N LYS A 40 -5.60 -8.61 11.42
CA LYS A 40 -6.05 -8.49 10.03
C LYS A 40 -7.56 -8.59 9.97
N LYS A 41 -8.20 -7.64 9.27
CA LYS A 41 -9.65 -7.65 9.01
C LYS A 41 -9.96 -7.30 7.56
N LYS A 42 -11.17 -7.62 7.12
CA LYS A 42 -11.70 -7.12 5.84
C LYS A 42 -12.04 -5.65 5.99
N THR A 43 -11.74 -4.84 4.97
CA THR A 43 -12.00 -3.39 5.00
C THR A 43 -13.49 -3.06 4.98
N LYS A 44 -14.32 -3.89 4.29
CA LYS A 44 -15.78 -3.70 4.16
C LYS A 44 -16.18 -2.41 3.43
N THR A 45 -15.43 -2.03 2.41
CA THR A 45 -15.65 -0.79 1.65
C THR A 45 -17.05 -0.68 1.06
N LYS A 46 -17.65 -1.81 0.65
CA LYS A 46 -19.03 -1.87 0.11
C LYS A 46 -20.11 -1.52 1.14
N GLU A 47 -19.82 -1.62 2.44
CA GLU A 47 -20.72 -1.29 3.54
C GLU A 47 -20.61 0.20 3.96
N GLY A 48 -19.78 0.97 3.27
CA GLY A 48 -19.58 2.41 3.47
C GLY A 48 -18.50 2.76 4.50
N ILE A 49 -18.22 4.07 4.61
CA ILE A 49 -17.09 4.60 5.38
C ILE A 49 -17.15 4.25 6.88
N LYS A 50 -18.35 4.20 7.46
CA LYS A 50 -18.52 3.83 8.88
C LYS A 50 -18.16 2.37 9.17
N ALA A 51 -18.39 1.47 8.22
CA ALA A 51 -17.96 0.08 8.35
C ALA A 51 -16.42 -0.03 8.25
N VAL A 52 -15.79 0.72 7.36
CA VAL A 52 -14.32 0.82 7.27
C VAL A 52 -13.73 1.33 8.60
N GLU A 53 -14.27 2.41 9.14
CA GLU A 53 -13.86 3.00 10.42
C GLU A 53 -13.99 1.98 11.58
N THR A 54 -15.11 1.28 11.65
CA THR A 54 -15.34 0.23 12.66
C THR A 54 -14.31 -0.90 12.57
N GLN A 55 -13.98 -1.35 11.36
CA GLN A 55 -12.96 -2.38 11.17
C GLN A 55 -11.57 -1.88 11.55
N LEU A 56 -11.23 -0.63 11.17
CA LEU A 56 -9.97 0.00 11.52
C LEU A 56 -9.81 0.10 13.05
N PHE A 57 -10.81 0.61 13.74
CA PHE A 57 -10.79 0.69 15.19
C PHE A 57 -10.69 -0.70 15.84
N SER A 58 -11.38 -1.70 15.30
CA SER A 58 -11.25 -3.07 15.79
C SER A 58 -9.83 -3.62 15.66
N VAL A 59 -9.10 -3.30 14.59
CA VAL A 59 -7.68 -3.66 14.43
C VAL A 59 -6.82 -2.96 15.48
N ILE A 60 -7.01 -1.66 15.68
CA ILE A 60 -6.25 -0.89 16.69
C ILE A 60 -6.53 -1.44 18.10
N ASP A 61 -7.81 -1.67 18.44
CA ASP A 61 -8.22 -2.19 19.75
C ASP A 61 -7.58 -3.56 20.04
N GLU A 62 -7.50 -4.45 19.04
CA GLU A 62 -6.83 -5.74 19.19
C GLU A 62 -5.33 -5.60 19.46
N LEU A 63 -4.66 -4.68 18.75
CA LEU A 63 -3.22 -4.42 18.93
C LEU A 63 -2.95 -3.80 20.30
N LEU A 64 -3.79 -2.87 20.76
CA LEU A 64 -3.69 -2.27 22.07
C LEU A 64 -3.89 -3.32 23.19
N LYS A 65 -4.85 -4.26 23.03
CA LYS A 65 -5.04 -5.37 23.98
C LYS A 65 -3.86 -6.34 24.01
N ALA A 66 -3.18 -6.54 22.87
CA ALA A 66 -1.98 -7.38 22.80
C ALA A 66 -0.75 -6.73 23.42
N ASN A 67 -0.75 -5.41 23.55
CA ASN A 67 0.31 -4.64 24.21
C ASN A 67 0.19 -4.80 25.74
N LYS A 68 1.11 -5.55 26.34
CA LYS A 68 0.95 -6.02 27.72
C LYS A 68 1.21 -4.95 28.80
N LYS A 69 2.25 -4.13 28.64
CA LYS A 69 2.68 -3.17 29.67
C LYS A 69 3.46 -1.97 29.14
N GLU A 70 3.90 -2.01 27.88
CA GLU A 70 4.74 -0.96 27.30
C GLU A 70 3.88 0.22 26.86
N GLU A 71 4.47 1.40 26.87
CA GLU A 71 3.81 2.60 26.35
C GLU A 71 3.71 2.54 24.83
N ILE A 72 2.51 2.84 24.26
CA ILE A 72 2.37 3.06 22.83
C ILE A 72 2.75 4.50 22.52
N LYS A 73 3.80 4.69 21.74
CA LYS A 73 4.31 6.01 21.38
C LYS A 73 3.48 6.70 20.29
N ALA A 74 3.13 5.94 19.25
CA ALA A 74 2.41 6.48 18.11
C ALA A 74 1.72 5.38 17.27
N ILE A 75 0.77 5.82 16.43
CA ILE A 75 0.12 5.03 15.40
C ILE A 75 0.50 5.59 14.03
N GLY A 76 1.12 4.78 13.17
CA GLY A 76 1.37 5.09 11.76
C GLY A 76 0.37 4.40 10.85
N ILE A 77 -0.15 5.08 9.83
CA ILE A 77 -1.15 4.52 8.92
C ILE A 77 -0.77 4.82 7.48
N GLY A 78 -0.63 3.77 6.67
CA GLY A 78 -0.57 3.85 5.21
C GLY A 78 -1.98 3.75 4.63
N VAL A 79 -2.34 4.68 3.76
CA VAL A 79 -3.66 4.76 3.11
C VAL A 79 -3.46 4.95 1.61
N PRO A 80 -4.17 4.20 0.74
CA PRO A 80 -4.08 4.44 -0.70
C PRO A 80 -4.68 5.80 -1.08
N GLY A 81 -4.09 6.45 -2.07
CA GLY A 81 -4.56 7.73 -2.60
C GLY A 81 -3.83 8.95 -2.03
N LEU A 82 -4.46 10.11 -2.18
CA LEU A 82 -3.86 11.40 -1.83
C LEU A 82 -4.08 11.72 -0.35
N VAL A 83 -3.00 11.92 0.39
CA VAL A 83 -3.00 12.21 1.83
C VAL A 83 -2.29 13.53 2.10
N ASP A 84 -2.91 14.38 2.90
CA ASP A 84 -2.25 15.51 3.52
C ASP A 84 -1.58 15.02 4.82
N THR A 85 -0.28 14.76 4.73
CA THR A 85 0.49 14.17 5.84
C THR A 85 0.63 15.12 7.04
N LYS A 86 0.47 16.43 6.83
CA LYS A 86 0.55 17.45 7.91
C LYS A 86 -0.70 17.45 8.78
N THR A 87 -1.86 17.27 8.17
CA THR A 87 -3.16 17.29 8.87
C THR A 87 -3.70 15.90 9.17
N GLY A 88 -3.16 14.86 8.53
CA GLY A 88 -3.68 13.47 8.62
C GLY A 88 -5.02 13.29 7.90
N VAL A 89 -5.34 14.18 6.94
CA VAL A 89 -6.57 14.13 6.15
C VAL A 89 -6.34 13.34 4.87
N VAL A 90 -7.16 12.32 4.62
CA VAL A 90 -7.22 11.63 3.32
C VAL A 90 -8.02 12.52 2.37
N LYS A 91 -7.33 13.19 1.44
CA LYS A 91 -7.96 14.08 0.46
C LYS A 91 -8.82 13.32 -0.53
N PHE A 92 -8.29 12.20 -1.05
CA PHE A 92 -8.99 11.39 -2.03
C PHE A 92 -8.46 9.95 -2.02
N ALA A 93 -9.34 8.98 -1.76
CA ALA A 93 -9.04 7.55 -1.82
C ALA A 93 -10.26 6.78 -2.32
N PRO A 94 -10.45 6.65 -3.64
CA PRO A 94 -11.67 6.08 -4.23
C PRO A 94 -11.89 4.62 -3.84
N ASN A 95 -10.82 3.85 -3.68
CA ASN A 95 -10.88 2.43 -3.33
C ASN A 95 -11.41 2.15 -1.92
N ILE A 96 -11.44 3.16 -1.05
CA ILE A 96 -11.94 3.07 0.32
C ILE A 96 -13.01 4.14 0.61
N THR A 97 -13.52 4.81 -0.43
CA THR A 97 -14.58 5.82 -0.37
C THR A 97 -14.31 6.98 0.61
N MET A 98 -13.03 7.36 0.74
CA MET A 98 -12.63 8.52 1.55
C MET A 98 -12.44 9.76 0.66
N ASN A 99 -13.05 10.86 1.06
CA ASN A 99 -12.91 12.16 0.44
C ASN A 99 -12.90 13.24 1.51
N ASN A 100 -11.81 14.00 1.61
CA ASN A 100 -11.55 14.97 2.68
C ASN A 100 -11.83 14.38 4.08
N TYR A 101 -11.39 13.15 4.32
CA TYR A 101 -11.71 12.40 5.52
C TYR A 101 -10.62 12.56 6.59
N PRO A 102 -10.95 13.11 7.80
CA PRO A 102 -9.96 13.47 8.82
C PRO A 102 -9.58 12.26 9.70
N ILE A 103 -9.08 11.18 9.06
CA ILE A 103 -8.80 9.91 9.73
C ILE A 103 -7.79 10.04 10.87
N GLY A 104 -6.76 10.88 10.69
CA GLY A 104 -5.74 11.14 11.70
C GLY A 104 -6.34 11.73 12.97
N GLU A 105 -7.19 12.75 12.82
CA GLU A 105 -7.88 13.40 13.93
C GLU A 105 -8.84 12.45 14.65
N LEU A 106 -9.63 11.68 13.89
CA LEU A 106 -10.58 10.72 14.46
C LEU A 106 -9.88 9.68 15.35
N ILE A 107 -8.74 9.16 14.90
CA ILE A 107 -7.97 8.18 15.68
C ILE A 107 -7.30 8.85 16.87
N LYS A 108 -6.68 10.02 16.67
CA LYS A 108 -6.05 10.80 17.76
C LYS A 108 -7.06 11.13 18.86
N ASN A 109 -8.27 11.54 18.50
CA ASN A 109 -9.33 11.88 19.46
C ASN A 109 -9.79 10.66 20.24
N LYS A 110 -9.88 9.48 19.60
CA LYS A 110 -10.32 8.24 20.28
C LYS A 110 -9.26 7.66 21.20
N TYR A 111 -8.01 7.58 20.75
CA TYR A 111 -6.98 6.83 21.48
C TYR A 111 -6.01 7.73 22.28
N LYS A 112 -6.06 9.03 22.08
CA LYS A 112 -5.16 10.03 22.71
C LYS A 112 -3.67 9.75 22.47
N LEU A 113 -3.36 9.20 21.30
CA LEU A 113 -2.01 8.90 20.82
C LEU A 113 -1.66 9.79 19.65
N ASP A 114 -0.37 10.00 19.39
CA ASP A 114 0.07 10.65 18.17
C ASP A 114 -0.20 9.74 16.96
N VAL A 115 -0.72 10.35 15.89
CA VAL A 115 -1.13 9.63 14.66
C VAL A 115 -0.46 10.27 13.46
N PHE A 116 0.19 9.44 12.65
CA PHE A 116 0.83 9.82 11.40
C PHE A 116 0.16 9.07 10.26
N VAL A 117 -0.33 9.81 9.27
CA VAL A 117 -1.01 9.25 8.10
C VAL A 117 -0.19 9.58 6.86
N GLY A 118 0.06 8.59 6.01
CA GLY A 118 0.78 8.77 4.74
C GLY A 118 0.17 7.93 3.64
N ASN A 119 0.58 8.19 2.39
CA ASN A 119 0.25 7.30 1.29
C ASN A 119 0.90 5.93 1.52
N ASP A 120 0.19 4.84 1.18
CA ASP A 120 0.63 3.45 1.44
C ASP A 120 1.96 3.10 0.76
N VAL A 121 2.16 3.51 -0.49
CA VAL A 121 3.41 3.27 -1.23
C VAL A 121 4.55 4.11 -0.65
N ASN A 122 4.31 5.38 -0.33
CA ASN A 122 5.31 6.26 0.27
C ASN A 122 5.80 5.71 1.62
N VAL A 123 4.88 5.27 2.49
CA VAL A 123 5.29 4.68 3.78
C VAL A 123 5.94 3.31 3.59
N GLY A 124 5.54 2.55 2.55
CA GLY A 124 6.21 1.30 2.17
C GLY A 124 7.67 1.54 1.75
N VAL A 125 7.92 2.51 0.87
CA VAL A 125 9.28 2.89 0.44
C VAL A 125 10.10 3.41 1.62
N LEU A 126 9.50 4.22 2.50
CA LEU A 126 10.16 4.71 3.71
C LEU A 126 10.56 3.55 4.64
N GLY A 127 9.68 2.55 4.78
CA GLY A 127 9.95 1.34 5.57
C GLY A 127 11.10 0.51 5.00
N GLU A 128 11.11 0.24 3.70
CA GLU A 128 12.19 -0.46 3.01
C GLU A 128 13.51 0.30 3.13
N TRP A 129 13.50 1.59 2.87
CA TRP A 129 14.69 2.42 3.03
C TRP A 129 15.24 2.37 4.45
N LYS A 130 14.38 2.50 5.46
CA LYS A 130 14.81 2.60 6.86
C LYS A 130 15.28 1.27 7.42
N TYR A 131 14.53 0.20 7.20
CA TYR A 131 14.75 -1.09 7.86
C TYR A 131 15.52 -2.09 7.01
N SER A 132 15.27 -2.15 5.71
CA SER A 132 15.96 -3.09 4.83
C SER A 132 17.31 -2.56 4.35
N LEU A 133 17.40 -1.25 4.07
CA LEU A 133 18.60 -0.59 3.52
C LEU A 133 19.38 0.24 4.56
N GLY A 134 18.99 0.20 5.84
CA GLY A 134 19.68 0.88 6.93
C GLY A 134 19.51 2.40 6.99
N GLY A 135 18.67 3.00 6.14
CA GLY A 135 18.31 4.42 6.22
C GLY A 135 19.42 5.42 5.86
N GLN A 136 20.44 5.01 5.08
CA GLN A 136 21.61 5.83 4.76
C GLN A 136 22.02 5.80 3.28
N THR A 137 21.13 5.38 2.40
CA THR A 137 21.44 5.26 0.96
C THR A 137 21.47 6.61 0.22
N GLY A 138 21.13 7.72 0.89
CA GLY A 138 21.05 9.06 0.30
C GLY A 138 19.79 9.24 -0.54
N ASN A 139 19.75 8.64 -1.72
CA ASN A 139 18.63 8.74 -2.65
C ASN A 139 18.15 7.34 -3.06
N LEU A 140 16.84 7.16 -3.14
CA LEU A 140 16.18 5.92 -3.52
C LEU A 140 14.88 6.21 -4.28
N ILE A 141 14.59 5.43 -5.29
CA ILE A 141 13.27 5.33 -5.91
C ILE A 141 12.76 3.91 -5.65
N GLY A 142 11.63 3.80 -4.95
CA GLY A 142 10.92 2.55 -4.77
C GLY A 142 9.75 2.46 -5.73
N ILE A 143 9.57 1.31 -6.38
CA ILE A 143 8.44 1.05 -7.28
C ILE A 143 7.71 -0.20 -6.78
N PHE A 144 6.42 -0.07 -6.56
CA PHE A 144 5.55 -1.16 -6.11
C PHE A 144 4.61 -1.56 -7.25
N VAL A 145 4.85 -2.73 -7.81
CA VAL A 145 4.01 -3.31 -8.86
C VAL A 145 3.01 -4.29 -8.24
N GLY A 146 1.74 -3.93 -8.33
CA GLY A 146 0.63 -4.70 -7.77
C GLY A 146 -0.59 -4.66 -8.66
N THR A 147 -1.77 -4.47 -8.09
CA THR A 147 -3.01 -4.16 -8.83
C THR A 147 -2.82 -2.93 -9.71
N GLY A 148 -2.19 -1.88 -9.16
CA GLY A 148 -1.67 -0.73 -9.87
C GLY A 148 -0.14 -0.65 -9.80
N ILE A 149 0.42 0.50 -10.16
CA ILE A 149 1.84 0.83 -10.01
C ILE A 149 1.97 2.12 -9.21
N GLY A 150 2.55 2.03 -8.03
CA GLY A 150 2.87 3.17 -7.20
C GLY A 150 4.38 3.37 -7.08
N GLY A 151 4.81 4.58 -6.76
CA GLY A 151 6.20 4.91 -6.50
C GLY A 151 6.37 5.77 -5.26
N GLY A 152 7.57 5.74 -4.70
CA GLY A 152 7.98 6.63 -3.62
C GLY A 152 9.44 7.03 -3.79
N ILE A 153 9.78 8.22 -3.35
CA ILE A 153 11.09 8.81 -3.59
C ILE A 153 11.71 9.22 -2.25
N ILE A 154 12.92 8.76 -2.00
CA ILE A 154 13.78 9.29 -0.94
C ILE A 154 14.81 10.19 -1.58
N LEU A 155 14.94 11.42 -1.13
CA LEU A 155 15.98 12.36 -1.54
C LEU A 155 16.70 12.90 -0.30
N ASN A 156 18.04 12.86 -0.32
CA ASN A 156 18.87 13.33 0.80
C ASN A 156 18.43 12.72 2.15
N ASN A 157 18.19 11.42 2.16
CA ASN A 157 17.72 10.64 3.32
C ASN A 157 16.36 11.08 3.89
N LYS A 158 15.48 11.64 3.07
CA LYS A 158 14.12 12.03 3.47
C LYS A 158 13.12 11.62 2.39
N LEU A 159 11.93 11.25 2.81
CA LEU A 159 10.81 11.03 1.91
C LEU A 159 10.49 12.34 1.18
N PHE A 160 10.44 12.28 -0.13
CA PHE A 160 10.11 13.41 -0.99
C PHE A 160 8.67 13.29 -1.48
N GLU A 161 7.79 14.09 -0.92
CA GLU A 161 6.36 14.09 -1.25
C GLU A 161 5.99 15.14 -2.30
N GLY A 162 6.93 16.04 -2.66
CA GLY A 162 6.65 17.16 -3.56
C GLY A 162 5.80 18.24 -2.89
N THR A 163 5.45 19.26 -3.66
CA THR A 163 4.69 20.42 -3.16
C THR A 163 3.23 20.07 -2.84
N THR A 164 2.65 19.14 -3.61
CA THR A 164 1.23 18.77 -3.54
C THR A 164 1.00 17.38 -2.94
N GLY A 165 2.06 16.68 -2.52
CA GLY A 165 1.98 15.32 -1.96
C GLY A 165 1.84 14.20 -3.00
N VAL A 166 2.09 14.49 -4.29
CA VAL A 166 1.94 13.53 -5.41
C VAL A 166 3.28 13.18 -6.07
N ALA A 167 4.40 13.42 -5.41
CA ALA A 167 5.68 12.97 -5.93
C ALA A 167 5.74 11.44 -5.92
N GLY A 168 6.37 10.88 -6.94
CA GLY A 168 6.49 9.43 -7.05
C GLY A 168 5.33 8.72 -7.74
N GLU A 169 4.36 9.43 -8.31
CA GLU A 169 3.25 8.85 -9.10
C GLU A 169 3.74 8.29 -10.45
N ILE A 170 4.75 7.42 -10.40
CA ILE A 170 5.47 6.85 -11.56
C ILE A 170 4.52 6.04 -12.44
N GLY A 171 3.56 5.34 -11.83
CA GLY A 171 2.56 4.56 -12.56
C GLY A 171 1.70 5.39 -13.51
N HIS A 172 1.57 6.70 -13.25
CA HIS A 172 0.77 7.61 -14.07
C HIS A 172 1.59 8.40 -15.11
N MET A 173 2.88 8.10 -15.25
CA MET A 173 3.68 8.62 -16.36
C MET A 173 3.17 8.03 -17.67
N THR A 174 2.85 8.90 -18.66
CA THR A 174 2.46 8.47 -20.01
C THR A 174 3.68 7.89 -20.74
N ILE A 175 3.63 6.60 -21.05
CA ILE A 175 4.66 5.89 -21.84
C ILE A 175 4.23 5.60 -23.27
N ASP A 176 2.92 5.62 -23.53
CA ASP A 176 2.32 5.44 -24.86
C ASP A 176 1.11 6.34 -25.02
N SER A 177 1.22 7.43 -25.76
CA SER A 177 0.13 8.39 -25.99
C SER A 177 -1.07 7.80 -26.73
N SER A 178 -0.92 6.70 -27.42
CA SER A 178 -1.99 5.94 -28.10
C SER A 178 -2.53 4.76 -27.28
N GLY A 179 -1.90 4.46 -26.14
CA GLY A 179 -2.18 3.30 -25.31
C GLY A 179 -3.53 3.29 -24.60
N ALA A 180 -3.75 2.34 -23.72
CA ALA A 180 -4.98 2.14 -22.97
C ALA A 180 -5.33 3.32 -22.05
N ILE A 181 -6.64 3.50 -21.76
CA ILE A 181 -7.08 4.47 -20.76
C ILE A 181 -6.77 3.92 -19.37
N CYS A 182 -6.06 4.72 -18.59
CA CYS A 182 -5.74 4.42 -17.19
C CYS A 182 -6.92 4.74 -16.26
N GLY A 183 -6.98 4.08 -15.11
CA GLY A 183 -7.96 4.36 -14.06
C GLY A 183 -7.94 5.81 -13.54
N CYS A 184 -6.85 6.55 -13.73
CA CYS A 184 -6.75 7.98 -13.41
C CYS A 184 -7.44 8.90 -14.44
N GLY A 185 -7.94 8.35 -15.55
CA GLY A 185 -8.57 9.09 -16.66
C GLY A 185 -7.61 9.51 -17.78
N SER A 186 -6.30 9.42 -17.58
CA SER A 186 -5.29 9.67 -18.61
C SER A 186 -5.10 8.47 -19.53
N ARG A 187 -4.44 8.68 -20.68
CA ARG A 187 -4.15 7.61 -21.64
C ARG A 187 -2.68 7.23 -21.62
N GLY A 188 -2.42 5.92 -21.70
CA GLY A 188 -1.08 5.37 -21.90
C GLY A 188 -0.15 5.49 -20.70
N CYS A 189 -0.69 5.51 -19.49
CA CYS A 189 0.09 5.44 -18.26
C CYS A 189 0.82 4.10 -18.15
N LEU A 190 2.00 4.10 -17.54
CA LEU A 190 2.77 2.88 -17.24
C LEU A 190 1.90 1.85 -16.49
N GLU A 191 1.08 2.27 -15.55
CA GLU A 191 0.15 1.42 -14.82
C GLU A 191 -0.86 0.71 -15.74
N ALA A 192 -1.38 1.41 -16.75
CA ALA A 192 -2.34 0.83 -17.69
C ALA A 192 -1.74 -0.30 -18.55
N VAL A 193 -0.42 -0.36 -18.64
CA VAL A 193 0.32 -1.40 -19.40
C VAL A 193 0.89 -2.46 -18.47
N ALA A 194 1.68 -2.05 -17.47
CA ALA A 194 2.56 -2.94 -16.72
C ALA A 194 2.05 -3.33 -15.31
N SER A 195 0.88 -2.87 -14.90
CA SER A 195 0.24 -3.37 -13.67
C SER A 195 -0.46 -4.71 -13.89
N LYS A 196 -0.80 -5.41 -12.79
CA LYS A 196 -1.63 -6.62 -12.91
C LYS A 196 -2.95 -6.36 -13.62
N THR A 197 -3.56 -5.20 -13.40
CA THR A 197 -4.81 -4.81 -14.08
C THR A 197 -4.58 -4.60 -15.57
N GLY A 198 -3.48 -3.95 -15.95
CA GLY A 198 -3.11 -3.75 -17.37
C GLY A 198 -2.83 -5.07 -18.06
N ILE A 199 -1.97 -5.91 -17.48
CA ILE A 199 -1.64 -7.24 -18.00
C ILE A 199 -2.91 -8.10 -18.10
N GLN A 200 -3.79 -8.08 -17.10
CA GLN A 200 -5.07 -8.80 -17.16
C GLN A 200 -5.93 -8.34 -18.34
N ALA A 201 -6.05 -7.03 -18.54
CA ALA A 201 -6.85 -6.48 -19.64
C ALA A 201 -6.32 -6.91 -21.01
N GLU A 202 -5.00 -6.93 -21.21
CA GLU A 202 -4.39 -7.42 -22.46
C GLU A 202 -4.63 -8.92 -22.65
N ILE A 203 -4.41 -9.75 -21.63
CA ILE A 203 -4.69 -11.19 -21.69
C ILE A 203 -6.17 -11.46 -22.03
N GLU A 204 -7.10 -10.74 -21.39
CA GLU A 204 -8.52 -10.86 -21.69
C GLU A 204 -8.87 -10.45 -23.13
N ALA A 205 -8.23 -9.39 -23.63
CA ALA A 205 -8.40 -8.97 -25.03
C ALA A 205 -7.88 -10.03 -26.01
N ARG A 206 -6.75 -10.65 -25.73
CA ARG A 206 -6.17 -11.74 -26.53
C ARG A 206 -7.06 -12.98 -26.50
N ILE A 207 -7.60 -13.38 -25.34
CA ILE A 207 -8.56 -14.49 -25.22
C ILE A 207 -9.82 -14.21 -26.07
N LYS A 208 -10.32 -12.97 -26.09
CA LYS A 208 -11.48 -12.58 -26.92
C LYS A 208 -11.17 -12.64 -28.42
N ARG A 209 -9.94 -12.39 -28.83
CA ARG A 209 -9.48 -12.57 -30.21
C ARG A 209 -9.31 -14.05 -30.63
N GLY A 210 -9.36 -14.97 -29.69
CA GLY A 210 -9.27 -16.41 -29.94
C GLY A 210 -7.91 -17.02 -29.58
N ASP A 211 -6.99 -16.27 -28.97
CA ASP A 211 -5.69 -16.78 -28.53
C ASP A 211 -5.88 -17.82 -27.44
N SER A 212 -5.08 -18.88 -27.48
CA SER A 212 -5.10 -19.95 -26.46
C SER A 212 -4.04 -19.65 -25.39
N THR A 213 -4.44 -19.74 -24.10
CA THR A 213 -3.55 -19.51 -22.97
C THR A 213 -3.88 -20.43 -21.81
N LEU A 214 -2.85 -20.85 -21.06
CA LEU A 214 -2.96 -21.71 -19.88
C LEU A 214 -3.71 -21.03 -18.72
N ILE A 215 -3.73 -19.69 -18.71
CA ILE A 215 -4.31 -18.91 -17.62
C ILE A 215 -5.83 -18.68 -17.77
N LYS A 216 -6.42 -19.02 -18.93
CA LYS A 216 -7.83 -18.74 -19.26
C LYS A 216 -8.80 -19.26 -18.22
N GLU A 217 -8.68 -20.55 -17.83
CA GLU A 217 -9.60 -21.16 -16.85
C GLU A 217 -9.47 -20.51 -15.46
N SER A 218 -8.23 -20.23 -15.02
CA SER A 218 -7.97 -19.55 -13.74
C SER A 218 -8.57 -18.15 -13.73
N LEU A 219 -8.41 -17.40 -14.83
CA LEU A 219 -8.92 -16.05 -14.94
C LEU A 219 -10.46 -16.01 -14.98
N LEU A 220 -11.08 -16.91 -15.72
CA LEU A 220 -12.55 -17.05 -15.78
C LEU A 220 -13.16 -17.43 -14.43
N LYS A 221 -12.50 -18.33 -13.68
CA LYS A 221 -12.96 -18.78 -12.36
C LYS A 221 -12.84 -17.70 -11.28
N GLU A 222 -11.74 -16.97 -11.29
CA GLU A 222 -11.40 -16.04 -10.21
C GLU A 222 -11.81 -14.58 -10.51
N GLY A 223 -11.98 -14.24 -11.79
CA GLY A 223 -12.27 -12.86 -12.24
C GLY A 223 -11.11 -11.88 -12.06
N ILE A 224 -9.98 -12.33 -11.50
CA ILE A 224 -8.79 -11.51 -11.25
C ILE A 224 -7.52 -12.30 -11.57
N LEU A 225 -6.50 -11.61 -12.08
CA LEU A 225 -5.20 -12.18 -12.36
C LEU A 225 -4.43 -12.44 -11.05
N LYS A 226 -4.15 -13.74 -10.79
CA LYS A 226 -3.35 -14.14 -9.63
C LYS A 226 -1.90 -14.38 -10.03
N SER A 227 -0.97 -13.99 -9.15
CA SER A 227 0.48 -14.11 -9.40
C SER A 227 0.95 -15.56 -9.56
N GLY A 228 0.34 -16.51 -8.84
CA GLY A 228 0.71 -17.94 -8.95
C GLY A 228 0.46 -18.51 -10.34
N PRO A 229 -0.79 -18.53 -10.84
CA PRO A 229 -1.10 -18.97 -12.19
C PRO A 229 -0.34 -18.20 -13.28
N LEU A 230 -0.15 -16.89 -13.11
CA LEU A 230 0.63 -16.07 -14.07
C LEU A 230 2.09 -16.55 -14.16
N LYS A 231 2.72 -16.77 -13.01
CA LYS A 231 4.10 -17.28 -12.94
C LYS A 231 4.21 -18.66 -13.57
N GLU A 232 3.29 -19.57 -13.26
CA GLU A 232 3.28 -20.92 -13.81
C GLU A 232 3.13 -20.92 -15.33
N ALA A 233 2.23 -20.09 -15.88
CA ALA A 233 2.04 -19.96 -17.32
C ALA A 233 3.28 -19.36 -18.01
N TYR A 234 3.91 -18.36 -17.41
CA TYR A 234 5.17 -17.78 -17.87
C TYR A 234 6.29 -18.83 -17.92
N GLU A 235 6.47 -19.60 -16.85
CA GLU A 235 7.50 -20.66 -16.76
C GLU A 235 7.26 -21.82 -17.75
N LYS A 236 6.01 -22.05 -18.18
CA LYS A 236 5.64 -23.01 -19.21
C LYS A 236 5.73 -22.47 -20.65
N GLY A 237 6.16 -21.24 -20.83
CA GLY A 237 6.33 -20.63 -22.15
C GLY A 237 5.03 -20.20 -22.82
N ASP A 238 4.01 -19.86 -22.06
CA ASP A 238 2.74 -19.34 -22.58
C ASP A 238 2.97 -17.99 -23.28
N LEU A 239 2.85 -17.99 -24.62
CA LEU A 239 3.14 -16.80 -25.44
C LEU A 239 2.20 -15.62 -25.12
N VAL A 240 0.93 -15.88 -24.78
CA VAL A 240 -0.01 -14.83 -24.40
C VAL A 240 0.50 -14.10 -23.15
N VAL A 241 0.99 -14.84 -22.17
CA VAL A 241 1.51 -14.28 -20.90
C VAL A 241 2.87 -13.59 -21.10
N ILE A 242 3.74 -14.13 -21.95
CA ILE A 242 5.09 -13.59 -22.19
C ILE A 242 5.01 -12.24 -22.92
N GLU A 243 4.06 -12.08 -23.84
CA GLU A 243 3.90 -10.91 -24.68
C GLU A 243 2.93 -9.84 -24.10
N SER A 244 2.24 -10.16 -23.02
CA SER A 244 1.36 -9.22 -22.30
C SER A 244 2.13 -8.50 -21.19
#